data_f286883d6162db5975da9d88b9e21f72
#
_entry.id   f286883d6162db5975da9d88b9e21f72
#
_cell.length_a   1.000
_cell.length_b   1.000
_cell.length_c   1.000
_cell.angle_alpha   90.00
_cell.angle_beta   90.00
_cell.angle_gamma   90.00
#
_symmetry.space_group_name_H-M   'P 1'
#
loop_
_entity.id
_entity.type
_entity.pdbx_description
1 polymer ?
#
loop_
_entity_poly.entity_id
_entity_poly.type
_entity_poly.pdbx_seq_one_letter_code
_entity_poly.pdbx_strand_id
1 'polypeptide(L)'
;MMRAIPLVLVLALAASAAAAQQRQMCAPRQALIDKLAADFGEVPIAGGVDGGGQLIEILTSPSGTWTLLIVVPGKTACIMGSGDGWREYPPSVPGRGA
;
A
#
# COMPACT_ATOMS: atom_id res chain seq x y z
N MET A 1 -1.19 43.30 19.31
CA MET A 1 -2.07 42.72 20.17
C MET A 1 -2.58 41.41 19.75
N MET A 2 -3.17 41.14 18.66
CA MET A 2 -3.77 39.85 18.36
C MET A 2 -3.07 39.08 17.29
N ARG A 3 -1.82 39.25 17.18
CA ARG A 3 -1.04 38.63 16.07
C ARG A 3 -0.73 37.18 16.27
N ALA A 4 -0.81 36.69 17.48
CA ALA A 4 -0.42 35.31 17.78
C ALA A 4 -1.44 34.25 17.33
N ILE A 5 -2.72 34.65 17.22
CA ILE A 5 -3.80 33.71 16.92
C ILE A 5 -3.67 33.05 15.56
N PRO A 6 -3.39 33.77 14.45
CA PRO A 6 -3.24 33.12 13.15
C PRO A 6 -2.09 32.13 13.12
N LEU A 7 -1.03 32.39 13.86
CA LEU A 7 0.12 31.49 13.89
C LEU A 7 -0.22 30.17 14.54
N VAL A 8 -0.95 30.19 15.65
CA VAL A 8 -1.38 28.97 16.32
C VAL A 8 -2.28 28.13 15.42
N LEU A 9 -3.16 28.77 14.69
CA LEU A 9 -4.07 28.09 13.79
C LEU A 9 -3.34 27.37 12.68
N VAL A 10 -2.31 27.97 12.11
CA VAL A 10 -1.52 27.37 11.05
C VAL A 10 -0.80 26.12 11.55
N LEU A 11 -0.26 26.15 12.75
CA LEU A 11 0.41 24.99 13.33
C LEU A 11 -0.54 23.82 13.53
N ALA A 12 -1.77 24.09 13.97
CA ALA A 12 -2.77 23.06 14.17
C ALA A 12 -3.14 22.37 12.86
N LEU A 13 -3.30 23.13 11.78
CA LEU A 13 -3.61 22.57 10.48
C LEU A 13 -2.47 21.70 9.94
N ALA A 14 -1.23 22.13 10.13
CA ALA A 14 -0.08 21.36 9.69
C ALA A 14 0.00 20.02 10.42
N ALA A 15 -0.24 19.98 11.72
CA ALA A 15 -0.22 18.76 12.49
C ALA A 15 -1.31 17.79 12.04
N SER A 16 -2.51 18.28 11.73
CA SER A 16 -3.59 17.44 11.25
C SER A 16 -3.28 16.81 9.90
N ALA A 17 -2.68 17.56 8.99
CA ALA A 17 -2.32 17.05 7.68
C ALA A 17 -1.25 15.96 7.79
N ALA A 18 -0.25 16.15 8.64
CA ALA A 18 0.80 15.15 8.83
C ALA A 18 0.23 13.84 9.40
N ALA A 19 -0.67 13.92 10.36
CA ALA A 19 -1.27 12.75 10.95
C ALA A 19 -2.10 11.98 9.91
N ALA A 20 -2.83 12.68 9.05
CA ALA A 20 -3.64 12.04 8.02
C ALA A 20 -2.79 11.30 7.00
N GLN A 21 -1.61 11.82 6.67
CA GLN A 21 -0.72 11.19 5.70
C GLN A 21 -0.08 9.91 6.19
N GLN A 22 -0.07 9.68 7.50
CA GLN A 22 0.53 8.49 8.07
C GLN A 22 -0.44 7.33 8.22
N ARG A 23 -1.70 7.54 7.88
CA ARG A 23 -2.69 6.50 8.01
C ARG A 23 -2.54 5.48 6.89
N GLN A 24 -2.49 4.22 7.26
CA GLN A 24 -2.59 3.13 6.30
C GLN A 24 -4.05 2.87 5.98
N MET A 25 -4.30 2.49 4.73
CA MET A 25 -5.62 2.05 4.35
C MET A 25 -5.74 0.57 4.63
N CYS A 26 -6.62 0.21 5.54
CA CYS A 26 -6.89 -1.17 5.93
C CYS A 26 -8.39 -1.46 5.81
N ALA A 27 -8.71 -2.69 5.42
CA ALA A 27 -10.09 -3.16 5.29
C ALA A 27 -10.08 -4.69 5.23
N PRO A 28 -11.24 -5.34 5.29
CA PRO A 28 -11.28 -6.77 5.02
C PRO A 28 -10.66 -7.08 3.66
N ARG A 29 -9.88 -8.15 3.60
CA ARG A 29 -9.10 -8.47 2.40
C ARG A 29 -9.95 -8.48 1.12
N GLN A 30 -11.09 -9.16 1.15
CA GLN A 30 -11.90 -9.27 -0.05
C GLN A 30 -12.42 -7.91 -0.52
N ALA A 31 -12.75 -7.03 0.40
CA ALA A 31 -13.20 -5.68 0.05
C ALA A 31 -12.09 -4.90 -0.67
N LEU A 32 -10.84 -5.02 -0.22
CA LEU A 32 -9.72 -4.38 -0.91
C LEU A 32 -9.47 -5.01 -2.27
N ILE A 33 -9.49 -6.33 -2.37
CA ILE A 33 -9.31 -7.02 -3.64
C ILE A 33 -10.36 -6.55 -4.66
N ASP A 34 -11.62 -6.48 -4.25
CA ASP A 34 -12.69 -6.06 -5.14
C ASP A 34 -12.53 -4.59 -5.55
N LYS A 35 -12.15 -3.74 -4.62
CA LYS A 35 -11.97 -2.33 -4.91
C LYS A 35 -10.80 -2.09 -5.86
N LEU A 36 -9.69 -2.77 -5.65
CA LEU A 36 -8.52 -2.62 -6.52
C LEU A 36 -8.81 -3.16 -7.92
N ALA A 37 -9.61 -4.22 -8.02
CA ALA A 37 -10.04 -4.71 -9.32
C ALA A 37 -10.96 -3.70 -10.03
N ALA A 38 -11.91 -3.12 -9.31
CA ALA A 38 -12.87 -2.20 -9.90
C ALA A 38 -12.22 -0.87 -10.29
N ASP A 39 -11.34 -0.33 -9.43
CA ASP A 39 -10.78 1.00 -9.65
C ASP A 39 -9.58 0.98 -10.59
N PHE A 40 -8.77 -0.09 -10.59
CA PHE A 40 -7.51 -0.13 -11.31
C PHE A 40 -7.35 -1.34 -12.21
N GLY A 41 -8.23 -2.30 -12.15
CA GLY A 41 -8.05 -3.55 -12.88
C GLY A 41 -6.95 -4.43 -12.30
N GLU A 42 -6.61 -4.24 -11.03
CA GLU A 42 -5.54 -5.00 -10.39
C GLU A 42 -6.06 -6.34 -9.89
N VAL A 43 -5.24 -7.37 -10.07
CA VAL A 43 -5.52 -8.71 -9.55
C VAL A 43 -4.29 -9.25 -8.84
N PRO A 44 -4.46 -10.11 -7.83
CA PRO A 44 -3.31 -10.72 -7.16
C PRO A 44 -2.50 -11.58 -8.13
N ILE A 45 -1.18 -11.40 -8.14
CA ILE A 45 -0.30 -12.18 -9.01
C ILE A 45 0.77 -12.95 -8.25
N ALA A 46 1.08 -12.56 -7.03
CA ALA A 46 2.14 -13.20 -6.26
C ALA A 46 1.95 -12.92 -4.79
N GLY A 47 2.55 -13.73 -3.96
CA GLY A 47 2.50 -13.53 -2.53
C GLY A 47 3.47 -14.40 -1.79
N GLY A 48 3.61 -14.15 -0.51
CA GLY A 48 4.46 -14.91 0.38
C GLY A 48 4.04 -14.70 1.82
N VAL A 49 4.59 -15.50 2.71
CA VAL A 49 4.33 -15.37 4.14
C VAL A 49 5.61 -14.89 4.80
N ASP A 50 5.53 -13.82 5.58
CA ASP A 50 6.71 -13.30 6.27
C ASP A 50 6.99 -14.05 7.57
N GLY A 51 8.08 -13.67 8.25
CA GLY A 51 8.49 -14.34 9.48
C GLY A 51 7.51 -14.22 10.63
N GLY A 52 6.59 -13.26 10.57
CA GLY A 52 5.55 -13.08 11.57
C GLY A 52 4.24 -13.77 11.22
N GLY A 53 4.19 -14.54 10.13
CA GLY A 53 2.99 -15.25 9.71
C GLY A 53 2.00 -14.39 8.93
N GLN A 54 2.40 -13.21 8.50
CA GLN A 54 1.53 -12.34 7.70
C GLN A 54 1.68 -12.69 6.22
N LEU A 55 0.56 -12.70 5.51
CA LEU A 55 0.58 -12.89 4.06
C LEU A 55 0.87 -11.57 3.37
N ILE A 56 1.86 -11.56 2.50
CA ILE A 56 2.19 -10.42 1.66
C ILE A 56 1.71 -10.73 0.26
N GLU A 57 0.95 -9.83 -0.35
CA GLU A 57 0.42 -10.03 -1.69
C GLU A 57 0.74 -8.85 -2.59
N ILE A 58 1.04 -9.15 -3.85
CA ILE A 58 1.22 -8.13 -4.90
C ILE A 58 0.07 -8.27 -5.88
N LEU A 59 -0.56 -7.13 -6.17
CA LEU A 59 -1.58 -7.03 -7.21
C LEU A 59 -1.08 -6.13 -8.32
N THR A 60 -1.38 -6.47 -9.55
CA THR A 60 -0.99 -5.65 -10.69
C THR A 60 -2.11 -5.56 -11.70
N SER A 61 -2.07 -4.52 -12.54
CA SER A 61 -3.00 -4.32 -13.64
C SER A 61 -2.27 -4.40 -14.97
N PRO A 62 -3.01 -4.61 -16.08
CA PRO A 62 -2.39 -4.58 -17.41
C PRO A 62 -1.74 -3.24 -17.74
N SER A 63 -2.19 -2.14 -17.16
CA SER A 63 -1.59 -0.83 -17.41
C SER A 63 -0.35 -0.55 -16.57
N GLY A 64 0.02 -1.47 -15.68
CA GLY A 64 1.24 -1.34 -14.88
C GLY A 64 1.06 -0.75 -13.50
N THR A 65 -0.14 -0.50 -13.05
CA THR A 65 -0.34 -0.12 -11.66
C THR A 65 -0.15 -1.33 -10.75
N TRP A 66 0.28 -1.10 -9.52
CA TRP A 66 0.53 -2.19 -8.58
C TRP A 66 0.22 -1.77 -7.16
N THR A 67 -0.09 -2.74 -6.33
CA THR A 67 -0.36 -2.55 -4.91
C THR A 67 0.26 -3.69 -4.12
N LEU A 68 0.89 -3.35 -3.01
CA LEU A 68 1.42 -4.31 -2.05
C LEU A 68 0.49 -4.33 -0.84
N LEU A 69 -0.05 -5.50 -0.55
CA LEU A 69 -0.90 -5.71 0.61
C LEU A 69 -0.20 -6.55 1.66
N ILE A 70 -0.44 -6.26 2.92
CA ILE A 70 -0.14 -7.16 4.02
C ILE A 70 -1.46 -7.60 4.62
N VAL A 71 -1.66 -8.90 4.72
CA VAL A 71 -2.87 -9.48 5.30
C VAL A 71 -2.53 -10.04 6.67
N VAL A 72 -3.11 -9.44 7.69
CA VAL A 72 -2.95 -9.93 9.07
C VAL A 72 -3.79 -11.18 9.23
N PRO A 73 -3.27 -12.23 9.90
CA PRO A 73 -4.03 -13.44 10.12
C PRO A 73 -5.40 -13.14 10.73
N GLY A 74 -6.42 -13.65 10.06
CA GLY A 74 -7.77 -13.46 10.49
C GLY A 74 -8.61 -12.57 9.63
N LYS A 75 -8.08 -11.59 8.83
CA LYS A 75 -9.02 -10.91 8.00
C LYS A 75 -8.70 -9.56 7.44
N THR A 76 -7.95 -8.75 8.13
CA THR A 76 -7.69 -7.37 7.72
C THR A 76 -6.49 -7.32 6.81
N ALA A 77 -6.64 -6.62 5.69
CA ALA A 77 -5.53 -6.34 4.79
C ALA A 77 -5.24 -4.85 4.82
N CYS A 78 -3.97 -4.49 4.71
CA CYS A 78 -3.54 -3.10 4.69
C CYS A 78 -2.69 -2.84 3.46
N ILE A 79 -2.89 -1.69 2.83
CA ILE A 79 -2.06 -1.27 1.71
C ILE A 79 -0.75 -0.74 2.27
N MET A 80 0.35 -1.36 1.88
CA MET A 80 1.68 -0.97 2.32
C MET A 80 2.44 -0.18 1.28
N GLY A 81 2.03 -0.26 0.02
CA GLY A 81 2.65 0.47 -1.05
C GLY A 81 1.84 0.35 -2.31
N SER A 82 2.01 1.30 -3.22
CA SER A 82 1.35 1.27 -4.51
C SER A 82 2.07 2.21 -5.46
N GLY A 83 1.84 2.03 -6.74
CA GLY A 83 2.47 2.89 -7.74
C GLY A 83 2.15 2.44 -9.15
N ASP A 84 2.99 2.91 -10.06
CA ASP A 84 2.90 2.62 -11.49
C ASP A 84 4.16 1.91 -11.94
N GLY A 85 4.20 1.55 -13.20
CA GLY A 85 5.39 1.03 -13.82
C GLY A 85 5.81 -0.34 -13.29
N TRP A 86 4.84 -1.17 -12.94
CA TRP A 86 5.17 -2.53 -12.52
C TRP A 86 6.00 -3.22 -13.59
N ARG A 87 7.07 -3.86 -13.15
CA ARG A 87 7.99 -4.53 -14.05
C ARG A 87 8.43 -5.84 -13.42
N GLU A 88 8.41 -6.89 -14.20
CA GLU A 88 8.92 -8.19 -13.76
C GLU A 88 10.27 -8.41 -14.41
N TYR A 89 11.21 -8.89 -13.63
CA TYR A 89 12.53 -9.22 -14.13
C TYR A 89 12.59 -10.70 -14.49
N PRO A 90 13.34 -11.06 -15.54
CA PRO A 90 13.52 -12.49 -15.85
C PRO A 90 14.16 -13.20 -14.68
N PRO A 91 13.78 -14.46 -14.42
CA PRO A 91 14.40 -15.21 -13.34
C PRO A 91 15.91 -15.40 -13.58
N SER A 92 16.71 -15.28 -12.51
CA SER A 92 18.12 -15.60 -12.58
C SER A 92 18.32 -17.10 -12.47
N VAL A 93 19.28 -17.64 -13.26
CA VAL A 93 19.66 -19.04 -13.15
C VAL A 93 20.72 -19.15 -12.05
N PRO A 94 20.52 -20.01 -11.03
CA PRO A 94 21.54 -20.17 -9.98
C PRO A 94 22.92 -20.48 -10.55
N GLY A 95 23.94 -19.76 -10.05
CA GLY A 95 25.29 -19.94 -10.52
C GLY A 95 25.65 -19.21 -11.79
N ARG A 96 24.74 -18.36 -12.30
CA ARG A 96 25.00 -17.63 -13.54
C ARG A 96 24.78 -16.16 -13.35
N GLY A 97 25.79 -15.45 -12.95
CA GLY A 97 25.76 -14.01 -12.94
C GLY A 97 24.64 -13.42 -12.11
N ALA A 98 24.31 -14.06 -11.07
CA ALA A 98 23.31 -13.53 -10.18
C ALA A 98 23.85 -12.35 -9.38
#